data_4315ba4106d359396e7477e5462321bc
#
_entry.id   4315ba4106d359396e7477e5462321bc
#
_cell.length_a   1.000
_cell.length_b   1.000
_cell.length_c   1.000
_cell.angle_alpha   90.00
_cell.angle_beta   90.00
_cell.angle_gamma   90.00
#
_symmetry.space_group_name_H-M   'P 1'
#
loop_
_entity.id
_entity.type
_entity.pdbx_description
1 polymer ?
#
loop_
_entity_poly.entity_id
_entity_poly.type
_entity_poly.pdbx_seq_one_letter_code
_entity_poly.pdbx_strand_id
1 'polypeptide(L)'
;QGESSSSTASQNSSSSSQASEVTADSLAQKMVEATTFNDEVIAISADVVPNYYTIPDSVEDYAVYMCPTGATVEEISVFRTSDAAAVEEMIQTHLDARKTEYESYRPDEVKKLDGAAVVKSGDYVAVIIADDTAAAEAAFEAELGA
;
A
#
# COMPACT_ATOMS: atom_id res chain seq x y z
N GLN A 1 -24.79 -35.54 11.71
CA GLN A 1 -24.47 -35.21 11.32
C GLN A 1 -24.11 -34.62 10.88
N GLY A 2 -23.97 -34.53 11.18
CA GLY A 2 -23.44 -33.85 10.53
C GLY A 2 -23.03 -33.24 10.52
N GLU A 3 -22.83 -32.90 10.47
CA GLU A 3 -22.32 -32.25 10.13
C GLU A 3 -21.93 -31.47 9.96
N SER A 4 -22.03 -31.67 10.18
CA SER A 4 -21.56 -30.94 9.79
C SER A 4 -21.20 -30.21 9.74
N SER A 5 -21.21 -30.22 9.90
CA SER A 5 -20.76 -29.49 9.60
C SER A 5 -20.37 -28.81 9.59
N SER A 6 -20.40 -28.81 9.72
CA SER A 6 -19.95 -28.14 9.46
C SER A 6 -19.53 -27.50 9.42
N SER A 7 -19.55 -27.51 9.55
CA SER A 7 -19.09 -26.85 9.23
C SER A 7 -18.70 -26.22 9.14
N THR A 8 -18.79 -26.29 9.38
CA THR A 8 -18.38 -25.62 9.00
C THR A 8 -18.19 -24.93 8.89
N ALA A 9 -18.15 -24.91 9.00
CA ALA A 9 -17.87 -24.23 8.65
C ALA A 9 -17.73 -23.62 8.70
N SER A 10 -17.71 -23.47 8.76
CA SER A 10 -17.47 -22.82 8.45
C SER A 10 -17.37 -22.21 8.39
N GLN A 11 -17.39 -21.95 8.43
CA GLN A 11 -17.24 -21.30 8.06
C GLN A 11 -17.27 -20.63 7.74
N ASN A 12 -17.43 -20.57 7.92
CA ASN A 12 -17.43 -19.82 7.39
C ASN A 12 -17.48 -19.19 7.18
N SER A 13 -17.49 -19.11 7.23
CA SER A 13 -17.48 -18.44 6.85
C SER A 13 -17.54 -17.93 6.53
N SER A 14 -17.57 -17.74 6.48
CA SER A 14 -17.53 -17.09 6.03
C SER A 14 -17.73 -16.51 5.68
N SER A 15 -17.63 -16.20 5.55
CA SER A 15 -17.82 -15.46 5.31
C SER A 15 -18.07 -14.70 5.34
N SER A 16 -18.46 -14.67 5.04
CA SER A 16 -18.79 -13.66 5.25
C SER A 16 -18.34 -12.59 5.90
N SER A 17 -18.32 -12.43 6.61
CA SER A 17 -17.41 -11.60 7.31
C SER A 17 -16.12 -11.33 6.59
N GLN A 18 -16.04 -11.71 5.40
CA GLN A 18 -14.84 -11.58 4.61
C GLN A 18 -14.41 -10.14 4.43
N ALA A 19 -15.37 -9.21 4.43
CA ALA A 19 -15.05 -7.79 4.31
C ALA A 19 -14.16 -7.32 5.45
N SER A 20 -14.26 -7.95 6.63
CA SER A 20 -13.44 -7.58 7.77
C SER A 20 -12.03 -8.17 7.69
N GLU A 21 -11.77 -8.93 6.66
CA GLU A 21 -10.50 -9.62 6.49
C GLU A 21 -9.50 -8.83 5.66
N VAL A 22 -9.70 -7.53 5.50
CA VAL A 22 -8.77 -6.69 4.76
C VAL A 22 -7.42 -6.68 5.46
N THR A 23 -6.36 -6.91 4.68
CA THR A 23 -4.99 -6.81 5.17
C THR A 23 -4.28 -5.72 4.35
N ALA A 24 -3.12 -5.28 4.83
CA ALA A 24 -2.34 -4.31 4.08
C ALA A 24 -2.02 -4.85 2.69
N ASP A 25 -1.66 -6.14 2.60
CA ASP A 25 -1.32 -6.73 1.30
C ASP A 25 -2.53 -6.82 0.39
N SER A 26 -3.68 -7.29 0.88
CA SER A 26 -4.86 -7.41 0.03
C SER A 26 -5.33 -6.04 -0.46
N LEU A 27 -5.23 -5.03 0.39
CA LEU A 27 -5.58 -3.66 0.03
C LEU A 27 -4.62 -3.12 -1.03
N ALA A 28 -3.32 -3.33 -0.82
CA ALA A 28 -2.31 -2.88 -1.78
C ALA A 28 -2.50 -3.56 -3.14
N GLN A 29 -2.81 -4.85 -3.15
CA GLN A 29 -3.05 -5.57 -4.40
C GLN A 29 -4.22 -4.97 -5.19
N LYS A 30 -5.31 -4.64 -4.51
CA LYS A 30 -6.45 -4.02 -5.17
C LYS A 30 -6.10 -2.67 -5.76
N MET A 31 -5.30 -1.90 -5.04
CA MET A 31 -4.87 -0.59 -5.51
C MET A 31 -3.95 -0.73 -6.73
N VAL A 32 -3.03 -1.70 -6.68
CA VAL A 32 -2.12 -1.95 -7.80
C VAL A 32 -2.90 -2.38 -9.04
N GLU A 33 -3.88 -3.27 -8.86
CA GLU A 33 -4.71 -3.75 -9.98
C GLU A 33 -5.49 -2.62 -10.64
N ALA A 34 -5.92 -1.65 -9.83
CA ALA A 34 -6.71 -0.53 -10.33
C ALA A 34 -5.88 0.53 -11.04
N THR A 35 -4.58 0.53 -10.85
CA THR A 35 -3.69 1.60 -11.29
C THR A 35 -2.91 1.20 -12.53
N THR A 36 -2.72 2.15 -13.45
CA THR A 36 -1.87 1.94 -14.62
C THR A 36 -0.47 2.46 -14.29
N PHE A 37 0.53 1.59 -14.42
CA PHE A 37 1.92 1.95 -14.17
C PHE A 37 2.71 1.89 -15.47
N ASN A 38 3.79 2.66 -15.53
CA ASN A 38 4.66 2.68 -16.72
C ASN A 38 5.57 1.46 -16.78
N ASP A 39 5.80 0.82 -15.64
CA ASP A 39 6.58 -0.40 -15.58
C ASP A 39 6.00 -1.28 -14.49
N GLU A 40 6.43 -2.53 -14.43
CA GLU A 40 5.89 -3.48 -13.48
C GLU A 40 6.16 -3.07 -12.03
N VAL A 41 5.14 -3.21 -11.20
CA VAL A 41 5.22 -2.94 -9.76
C VAL A 41 4.95 -4.26 -9.04
N ILE A 42 5.87 -4.68 -8.19
CA ILE A 42 5.76 -5.97 -7.49
C ILE A 42 5.90 -5.79 -5.98
N ALA A 43 5.47 -6.80 -5.24
CA ALA A 43 5.61 -6.81 -3.79
C ALA A 43 7.10 -6.88 -3.42
N ILE A 44 7.49 -6.02 -2.49
CA ILE A 44 8.87 -5.99 -1.97
C ILE A 44 8.90 -6.80 -0.69
N SER A 45 9.89 -7.67 -0.56
CA SER A 45 9.99 -8.53 0.61
C SER A 45 10.26 -7.72 1.88
N ALA A 46 9.82 -8.27 3.01
CA ALA A 46 10.00 -7.62 4.31
C ALA A 46 11.48 -7.34 4.62
N ASP A 47 12.38 -8.16 4.08
CA ASP A 47 13.82 -7.97 4.29
C ASP A 47 14.35 -6.72 3.59
N VAL A 48 13.69 -6.31 2.51
CA VAL A 48 14.13 -5.17 1.69
C VAL A 48 13.47 -3.87 2.12
N VAL A 49 12.25 -3.94 2.67
CA VAL A 49 11.49 -2.76 3.07
C VAL A 49 12.28 -1.79 3.95
N PRO A 50 13.10 -2.26 4.92
CA PRO A 50 13.86 -1.33 5.77
C PRO A 50 14.85 -0.45 5.01
N ASN A 51 15.19 -0.79 3.77
CA ASN A 51 16.04 0.07 2.94
C ASN A 51 15.30 1.32 2.49
N TYR A 52 13.98 1.31 2.56
CA TYR A 52 13.15 2.41 2.07
C TYR A 52 12.38 3.11 3.17
N TYR A 53 11.99 2.38 4.21
CA TYR A 53 11.16 2.90 5.29
C TYR A 53 11.71 2.51 6.63
N THR A 54 11.72 3.45 7.57
CA THR A 54 11.99 3.14 8.97
C THR A 54 10.62 2.92 9.62
N ILE A 55 10.22 1.66 9.72
CA ILE A 55 8.87 1.30 10.17
C ILE A 55 8.73 1.51 11.68
N PRO A 56 7.81 2.38 12.14
CA PRO A 56 7.62 2.55 13.59
C PRO A 56 6.92 1.35 14.23
N ASP A 57 7.09 1.20 15.53
CA ASP A 57 6.50 0.09 16.27
C ASP A 57 4.98 0.10 16.21
N SER A 58 4.37 1.25 15.98
CA SER A 58 2.92 1.38 15.89
C SER A 58 2.33 0.73 14.64
N VAL A 59 3.17 0.38 13.65
CA VAL A 59 2.70 -0.28 12.44
C VAL A 59 2.52 -1.77 12.73
N GLU A 60 1.30 -2.26 12.53
CA GLU A 60 0.94 -3.65 12.82
C GLU A 60 0.99 -4.53 11.58
N ASP A 61 0.84 -3.93 10.41
CA ASP A 61 0.84 -4.66 9.15
C ASP A 61 1.21 -3.68 8.04
N TYR A 62 1.90 -4.15 7.02
CA TYR A 62 2.25 -3.29 5.90
C TYR A 62 2.49 -4.10 4.64
N ALA A 63 2.40 -3.43 3.50
CA ALA A 63 2.74 -4.01 2.20
C ALA A 63 3.32 -2.89 1.35
N VAL A 64 4.42 -3.18 0.67
CA VAL A 64 5.10 -2.22 -0.20
C VAL A 64 5.21 -2.84 -1.58
N TYR A 65 4.67 -2.15 -2.58
CA TYR A 65 4.76 -2.56 -3.99
C TYR A 65 5.46 -1.45 -4.75
N MET A 66 6.54 -1.79 -5.44
CA MET A 66 7.29 -0.79 -6.21
C MET A 66 7.97 -1.43 -7.41
N CYS A 67 8.47 -0.60 -8.32
CA CYS A 67 9.18 -1.06 -9.50
C CYS A 67 10.52 -1.66 -9.07
N PRO A 68 10.76 -2.96 -9.32
CA PRO A 68 11.96 -3.61 -8.80
C PRO A 68 13.24 -3.17 -9.50
N THR A 69 13.15 -2.65 -10.71
CA THR A 69 14.32 -2.24 -11.49
C THR A 69 14.75 -0.81 -11.21
N GLY A 70 13.90 -0.01 -10.57
CA GLY A 70 14.17 1.41 -10.38
C GLY A 70 13.95 2.24 -11.64
N ALA A 71 13.40 1.64 -12.71
CA ALA A 71 13.14 2.38 -13.94
C ALA A 71 12.11 3.48 -13.73
N THR A 72 11.18 3.28 -12.80
CA THR A 72 10.24 4.32 -12.38
C THR A 72 10.23 4.41 -10.87
N VAL A 73 9.73 5.53 -10.36
CA VAL A 73 9.58 5.73 -8.92
C VAL A 73 8.21 5.26 -8.44
N GLU A 74 7.40 4.72 -9.35
CA GLU A 74 6.03 4.31 -9.05
C GLU A 74 5.97 3.30 -7.91
N GLU A 75 4.98 3.49 -7.05
CA GLU A 75 4.89 2.71 -5.82
C GLU A 75 3.49 2.80 -5.25
N ILE A 76 3.05 1.71 -4.61
CA ILE A 76 1.89 1.73 -3.70
C ILE A 76 2.32 1.03 -2.42
N SER A 77 2.22 1.74 -1.30
CA SER A 77 2.56 1.19 0.01
C SER A 77 1.40 1.42 0.96
N VAL A 78 1.05 0.41 1.73
CA VAL A 78 -0.07 0.45 2.66
C VAL A 78 0.41 0.06 4.04
N PHE A 79 0.00 0.82 5.05
CA PHE A 79 0.39 0.59 6.44
C PHE A 79 -0.84 0.59 7.32
N ARG A 80 -0.96 -0.43 8.19
CA ARG A 80 -1.97 -0.42 9.24
C ARG A 80 -1.28 -0.03 10.55
N THR A 81 -1.79 1.01 11.18
CA THR A 81 -1.09 1.60 12.32
C THR A 81 -2.08 2.15 13.34
N SER A 82 -1.64 2.18 14.59
CA SER A 82 -2.36 2.87 15.65
C SER A 82 -1.94 4.34 15.76
N ASP A 83 -0.95 4.76 14.96
CA ASP A 83 -0.45 6.14 15.00
C ASP A 83 -0.23 6.64 13.57
N ALA A 84 -1.31 7.16 12.98
CA ALA A 84 -1.26 7.63 11.58
C ALA A 84 -0.26 8.77 11.40
N ALA A 85 -0.12 9.65 12.39
CA ALA A 85 0.81 10.78 12.28
C ALA A 85 2.24 10.32 12.12
N ALA A 86 2.64 9.29 12.86
CA ALA A 86 3.99 8.74 12.74
C ALA A 86 4.24 8.14 11.36
N VAL A 87 3.22 7.47 10.81
CA VAL A 87 3.33 6.88 9.48
C VAL A 87 3.37 7.96 8.41
N GLU A 88 2.55 9.01 8.55
CA GLU A 88 2.58 10.11 7.59
C GLU A 88 3.95 10.78 7.56
N GLU A 89 4.58 10.95 8.72
CA GLU A 89 5.92 11.52 8.79
C GLU A 89 6.94 10.59 8.13
N MET A 90 6.83 9.30 8.39
CA MET A 90 7.68 8.29 7.75
C MET A 90 7.55 8.35 6.23
N ILE A 91 6.32 8.46 5.73
CA ILE A 91 6.06 8.54 4.29
C ILE A 91 6.69 9.81 3.71
N GLN A 92 6.56 10.93 4.41
CA GLN A 92 7.15 12.18 3.91
C GLN A 92 8.67 12.07 3.82
N THR A 93 9.31 11.46 4.80
CA THR A 93 10.74 11.22 4.78
C THR A 93 11.13 10.36 3.58
N HIS A 94 10.32 9.31 3.32
CA HIS A 94 10.55 8.43 2.18
C HIS A 94 10.43 9.18 0.86
N LEU A 95 9.38 9.99 0.71
CA LEU A 95 9.16 10.77 -0.51
C LEU A 95 10.32 11.73 -0.75
N ASP A 96 10.80 12.39 0.30
CA ASP A 96 11.91 13.32 0.18
C ASP A 96 13.19 12.60 -0.24
N ALA A 97 13.43 11.42 0.32
CA ALA A 97 14.61 10.62 -0.03
C ALA A 97 14.55 10.14 -1.47
N ARG A 98 13.38 9.71 -1.91
CA ARG A 98 13.21 9.27 -3.30
C ARG A 98 13.38 10.44 -4.26
N LYS A 99 12.88 11.62 -3.89
CA LYS A 99 13.03 12.80 -4.71
C LYS A 99 14.51 13.14 -4.90
N THR A 100 15.27 13.14 -3.82
CA THR A 100 16.71 13.41 -3.89
C THR A 100 17.42 12.40 -4.78
N GLU A 101 17.07 11.14 -4.66
CA GLU A 101 17.65 10.06 -5.45
C GLU A 101 17.33 10.24 -6.93
N TYR A 102 16.08 10.52 -7.27
CA TYR A 102 15.65 10.58 -8.65
C TYR A 102 15.98 11.89 -9.34
N GLU A 103 16.23 12.95 -8.59
CA GLU A 103 16.69 14.23 -9.20
C GLU A 103 17.97 14.03 -10.00
N SER A 104 18.84 13.14 -9.52
CA SER A 104 20.09 12.86 -10.21
C SER A 104 19.97 11.74 -11.22
N TYR A 105 19.11 10.78 -10.96
CA TYR A 105 19.04 9.55 -11.72
C TYR A 105 18.04 9.63 -12.88
N ARG A 106 16.80 10.04 -12.56
CA ARG A 106 15.74 10.18 -13.56
C ARG A 106 14.84 11.36 -13.17
N PRO A 107 15.27 12.56 -13.53
CA PRO A 107 14.51 13.75 -13.08
C PRO A 107 13.05 13.78 -13.54
N ASP A 108 12.71 13.10 -14.63
CA ASP A 108 11.33 13.05 -15.11
C ASP A 108 10.40 12.36 -14.10
N GLU A 109 10.95 11.46 -13.28
CA GLU A 109 10.15 10.73 -12.29
C GLU A 109 9.79 11.59 -11.09
N VAL A 110 10.51 12.68 -10.85
CA VAL A 110 10.26 13.56 -9.71
C VAL A 110 8.84 14.12 -9.74
N LYS A 111 8.28 14.33 -10.92
CA LYS A 111 6.90 14.83 -11.05
C LYS A 111 5.90 13.90 -10.37
N LYS A 112 6.14 12.60 -10.46
CA LYS A 112 5.25 11.63 -9.81
C LYS A 112 5.32 11.74 -8.31
N LEU A 113 6.51 12.01 -7.77
CA LEU A 113 6.69 12.21 -6.34
C LEU A 113 5.99 13.48 -5.86
N ASP A 114 6.06 14.54 -6.66
CA ASP A 114 5.38 15.79 -6.33
C ASP A 114 3.86 15.61 -6.32
N GLY A 115 3.35 14.70 -7.15
CA GLY A 115 1.93 14.41 -7.23
C GLY A 115 1.50 13.21 -6.40
N ALA A 116 2.38 12.67 -5.57
CA ALA A 116 2.05 11.50 -4.76
C ALA A 116 0.86 11.79 -3.84
N ALA A 117 -0.01 10.80 -3.70
CA ALA A 117 -1.19 10.91 -2.84
C ALA A 117 -0.96 10.12 -1.56
N VAL A 118 -1.30 10.73 -0.43
CA VAL A 118 -1.29 10.04 0.86
C VAL A 118 -2.72 10.03 1.34
N VAL A 119 -3.28 8.83 1.51
CA VAL A 119 -4.68 8.66 1.91
C VAL A 119 -4.75 7.86 3.19
N LYS A 120 -5.79 8.10 3.98
CA LYS A 120 -5.99 7.34 5.20
C LYS A 120 -7.47 7.11 5.46
N SER A 121 -7.76 5.97 6.08
CA SER A 121 -9.12 5.61 6.48
C SER A 121 -8.99 4.57 7.58
N GLY A 122 -9.65 4.81 8.72
CA GLY A 122 -9.55 3.92 9.86
C GLY A 122 -8.10 3.81 10.32
N ASP A 123 -7.61 2.58 10.38
CA ASP A 123 -6.24 2.29 10.82
C ASP A 123 -5.25 2.24 9.66
N TYR A 124 -5.70 2.49 8.45
CA TYR A 124 -4.85 2.35 7.25
C TYR A 124 -4.40 3.70 6.72
N VAL A 125 -3.12 3.75 6.36
CA VAL A 125 -2.52 4.89 5.66
C VAL A 125 -1.82 4.32 4.42
N ALA A 126 -2.03 4.95 3.28
CA ALA A 126 -1.40 4.48 2.04
C ALA A 126 -0.76 5.64 1.30
N VAL A 127 0.32 5.35 0.59
CA VAL A 127 0.95 6.30 -0.31
C VAL A 127 0.91 5.73 -1.73
N ILE A 128 0.57 6.59 -2.69
CA ILE A 128 0.42 6.23 -4.09
C ILE A 128 1.31 7.15 -4.90
N ILE A 129 2.26 6.57 -5.62
CA ILE A 129 3.16 7.31 -6.50
C ILE A 129 2.94 6.78 -7.92
N ALA A 130 2.28 7.57 -8.75
CA ALA A 130 1.92 7.17 -10.12
C ALA A 130 1.58 8.42 -10.93
N ASP A 131 1.46 8.27 -12.23
CA ASP A 131 1.02 9.37 -13.09
C ASP A 131 -0.42 9.78 -12.75
N ASP A 132 -1.26 8.80 -12.43
CA ASP A 132 -2.65 9.04 -12.07
C ASP A 132 -2.97 8.24 -10.82
N THR A 133 -3.17 8.93 -9.70
CA THR A 133 -3.41 8.29 -8.41
C THR A 133 -4.89 8.04 -8.14
N ALA A 134 -5.79 8.60 -8.96
CA ALA A 134 -7.22 8.59 -8.64
C ALA A 134 -7.80 7.18 -8.56
N ALA A 135 -7.41 6.28 -9.46
CA ALA A 135 -7.93 4.92 -9.45
C ALA A 135 -7.51 4.17 -8.19
N ALA A 136 -6.26 4.36 -7.76
CA ALA A 136 -5.78 3.71 -6.54
C ALA A 136 -6.48 4.28 -5.31
N GLU A 137 -6.71 5.59 -5.29
CA GLU A 137 -7.43 6.22 -4.19
C GLU A 137 -8.85 5.68 -4.10
N ALA A 138 -9.52 5.52 -5.23
CA ALA A 138 -10.88 4.97 -5.27
C ALA A 138 -10.90 3.51 -4.80
N ALA A 139 -9.90 2.72 -5.18
CA ALA A 139 -9.81 1.33 -4.74
C ALA A 139 -9.60 1.26 -3.22
N PHE A 140 -8.76 2.13 -2.68
CA PHE A 140 -8.52 2.21 -1.24
C PHE A 140 -9.83 2.46 -0.49
N GLU A 141 -10.59 3.45 -0.94
CA GLU A 141 -11.86 3.81 -0.31
C GLU A 141 -12.89 2.69 -0.44
N ALA A 142 -12.95 2.06 -1.62
CA ALA A 142 -13.92 1.00 -1.86
C ALA A 142 -13.65 -0.22 -0.97
N GLU A 143 -12.38 -0.58 -0.80
CA GLU A 143 -12.03 -1.76 0.01
C GLU A 143 -12.28 -1.52 1.49
N LEU A 144 -12.15 -0.29 1.95
CA LEU A 144 -12.33 0.02 3.37
C LEU A 144 -13.74 0.53 3.69
N GLY A 145 -14.59 0.67 2.68
CA GLY A 145 -15.95 1.12 2.89
C GLY A 145 -16.05 2.59 3.30
N ALA A 146 -15.04 3.36 2.93
CA ALA A 146 -14.97 4.76 3.34
C ALA A 146 -15.74 5.68 2.39
#